data_76acfdeec6a22cf23f6746d769765b99
#
_entry.id   76acfdeec6a22cf23f6746d769765b99
#
_cell.length_a   1.000
_cell.length_b   1.000
_cell.length_c   1.000
_cell.angle_alpha   90.00
_cell.angle_beta   90.00
_cell.angle_gamma   90.00
#
_symmetry.space_group_name_H-M   'P 1'
#
loop_
_entity.id
_entity.type
_entity.pdbx_description
1 polymer ?
#
loop_
_entity_poly.entity_id
_entity_poly.type
_entity_poly.pdbx_seq_one_letter_code
_entity_poly.pdbx_strand_id
1 'polypeptide(L)'
;MAGEHEDVAAVRRWFERLAEHVHAVDFVGARAIFAEDMIAFGTFADFMTGRDKAEAAQWRNVWPHIDAFRWRPDIRAIVSADRLTAVGMAIFDSTGYTPDGTPYPRPGRATVAFTRRKPGDPWLANHTHMSLFRDVPTRSHKGKPEKVT
;
A
#
# COMPACT_ATOMS: atom_id res chain seq x y z
N MET A 1 16.78 19.88 -5.68
CA MET A 1 18.10 19.24 -5.68
C MET A 1 17.97 17.87 -6.35
N ALA A 2 19.00 17.44 -7.09
CA ALA A 2 18.95 16.18 -7.86
C ALA A 2 18.63 14.96 -6.97
N GLY A 3 19.29 14.84 -5.79
CA GLY A 3 19.05 13.75 -4.87
C GLY A 3 17.61 13.70 -4.33
N GLU A 4 17.01 14.85 -4.08
CA GLU A 4 15.63 14.92 -3.64
C GLU A 4 14.65 14.45 -4.73
N HIS A 5 14.91 14.82 -6.00
CA HIS A 5 14.10 14.36 -7.11
C HIS A 5 14.18 12.83 -7.29
N GLU A 6 15.37 12.29 -7.12
CA GLU A 6 15.57 10.83 -7.18
C GLU A 6 14.84 10.12 -6.05
N ASP A 7 14.87 10.69 -4.84
CA ASP A 7 14.21 10.11 -3.67
C ASP A 7 12.68 10.11 -3.83
N VAL A 8 12.13 11.21 -4.34
CA VAL A 8 10.68 11.31 -4.61
C VAL A 8 10.28 10.35 -5.73
N ALA A 9 11.09 10.25 -6.78
CA ALA A 9 10.84 9.29 -7.86
C ALA A 9 10.87 7.85 -7.35
N ALA A 10 11.77 7.53 -6.43
CA ALA A 10 11.84 6.20 -5.81
C ALA A 10 10.62 5.91 -4.93
N VAL A 11 10.08 6.91 -4.23
CA VAL A 11 8.80 6.77 -3.51
C VAL A 11 7.68 6.44 -4.49
N ARG A 12 7.60 7.16 -5.60
CA ARG A 12 6.60 6.91 -6.64
C ARG A 12 6.69 5.48 -7.17
N ARG A 13 7.90 5.01 -7.46
CA ARG A 13 8.12 3.62 -7.90
C ARG A 13 7.68 2.61 -6.85
N TRP A 14 7.84 2.93 -5.57
CA TRP A 14 7.36 2.05 -4.50
C TRP A 14 5.84 1.89 -4.58
N PHE A 15 5.09 2.98 -4.74
CA PHE A 15 3.63 2.92 -4.89
C PHE A 15 3.22 2.08 -6.10
N GLU A 16 3.89 2.29 -7.23
CA GLU A 16 3.62 1.52 -8.45
C GLU A 16 3.87 0.03 -8.23
N ARG A 17 4.97 -0.31 -7.56
CA ARG A 17 5.29 -1.70 -7.23
C ARG A 17 4.26 -2.31 -6.29
N LEU A 18 3.79 -1.57 -5.30
CA LEU A 18 2.73 -2.07 -4.42
C LEU A 18 1.47 -2.40 -5.24
N ALA A 19 1.08 -1.53 -6.16
CA ALA A 19 -0.09 -1.78 -6.99
C ALA A 19 0.05 -3.07 -7.83
N GLU A 20 1.24 -3.34 -8.34
CA GLU A 20 1.51 -4.59 -9.06
C GLU A 20 1.31 -5.81 -8.16
N HIS A 21 1.81 -5.77 -6.92
CA HIS A 21 1.64 -6.86 -5.96
C HIS A 21 0.18 -7.05 -5.56
N VAL A 22 -0.54 -5.96 -5.33
CA VAL A 22 -1.97 -6.01 -5.00
C VAL A 22 -2.76 -6.67 -6.15
N HIS A 23 -2.49 -6.23 -7.37
CA HIS A 23 -3.16 -6.75 -8.57
C HIS A 23 -2.93 -8.24 -8.76
N ALA A 24 -1.71 -8.69 -8.54
CA ALA A 24 -1.33 -10.09 -8.69
C ALA A 24 -1.65 -10.95 -7.46
N VAL A 25 -2.12 -10.37 -6.38
CA VAL A 25 -2.28 -11.02 -5.06
C VAL A 25 -0.98 -11.71 -4.67
N ASP A 26 0.13 -10.97 -4.81
CA ASP A 26 1.50 -11.48 -4.60
C ASP A 26 2.00 -11.09 -3.21
N PHE A 27 1.61 -11.85 -2.21
CA PHE A 27 2.02 -11.58 -0.82
C PHE A 27 3.53 -11.78 -0.63
N VAL A 28 4.10 -12.80 -1.26
CA VAL A 28 5.53 -13.09 -1.12
C VAL A 28 6.37 -11.95 -1.69
N GLY A 29 6.05 -11.49 -2.90
CA GLY A 29 6.77 -10.38 -3.52
C GLY A 29 6.62 -9.07 -2.76
N ALA A 30 5.42 -8.83 -2.22
CA ALA A 30 5.15 -7.60 -1.48
C ALA A 30 5.98 -7.49 -0.20
N ARG A 31 6.28 -8.60 0.46
CA ARG A 31 7.08 -8.58 1.71
C ARG A 31 8.43 -7.89 1.53
N ALA A 32 9.00 -7.93 0.34
CA ALA A 32 10.30 -7.33 0.06
C ALA A 32 10.31 -5.79 0.10
N ILE A 33 9.17 -5.15 -0.03
CA ILE A 33 9.08 -3.68 -0.03
C ILE A 33 8.59 -3.11 1.31
N PHE A 34 8.40 -3.96 2.31
CA PHE A 34 7.99 -3.56 3.67
C PHE A 34 9.03 -3.99 4.69
N ALA A 35 9.25 -3.13 5.69
CA ALA A 35 10.10 -3.48 6.82
C ALA A 35 9.45 -4.58 7.67
N GLU A 36 10.26 -5.48 8.21
CA GLU A 36 9.77 -6.58 9.03
C GLU A 36 9.02 -6.09 10.27
N ASP A 37 9.49 -4.99 10.86
CA ASP A 37 8.96 -4.39 12.08
C ASP A 37 7.92 -3.29 11.82
N MET A 38 7.35 -3.25 10.63
CA MET A 38 6.35 -2.24 10.28
C MET A 38 5.16 -2.25 11.22
N ILE A 39 4.51 -1.09 11.34
CA ILE A 39 3.23 -0.95 12.05
C ILE A 39 2.24 -0.32 11.07
N ALA A 40 1.05 -0.88 10.97
CA ALA A 40 0.06 -0.40 10.02
C ALA A 40 -1.30 -0.17 10.66
N PHE A 41 -2.04 0.78 10.11
CA PHE A 41 -3.50 0.82 10.18
C PHE A 41 -4.04 0.43 8.80
N GLY A 42 -5.00 -0.47 8.78
CA GLY A 42 -5.69 -0.83 7.54
C GLY A 42 -7.02 -0.11 7.41
N THR A 43 -7.79 -0.50 6.40
CA THR A 43 -9.08 0.12 6.14
C THR A 43 -10.15 -0.23 7.17
N PHE A 44 -9.91 -1.28 7.97
CA PHE A 44 -10.86 -1.74 9.00
C PHE A 44 -10.19 -2.29 10.25
N ALA A 45 -8.87 -2.40 10.27
CA ALA A 45 -8.14 -2.99 11.39
C ALA A 45 -7.45 -1.91 12.21
N ASP A 46 -7.37 -2.14 13.51
CA ASP A 46 -6.59 -1.32 14.43
C ASP A 46 -5.08 -1.54 14.19
N PHE A 47 -4.26 -1.42 15.21
CA PHE A 47 -2.82 -1.64 15.06
C PHE A 47 -2.51 -3.05 14.55
N MET A 48 -1.70 -3.09 13.51
CA MET A 48 -1.09 -4.33 13.02
C MET A 48 0.41 -4.17 13.16
N THR A 49 0.97 -4.76 14.21
CA THR A 49 2.39 -4.66 14.52
C THR A 49 3.14 -5.84 13.90
N GLY A 50 4.10 -5.52 13.04
CA GLY A 50 4.89 -6.48 12.30
C GLY A 50 4.31 -6.81 10.91
N ARG A 51 5.21 -7.08 9.98
CA ARG A 51 4.85 -7.39 8.58
C ARG A 51 3.95 -8.63 8.48
N ASP A 52 4.20 -9.66 9.30
CA ASP A 52 3.39 -10.87 9.30
C ASP A 52 1.94 -10.57 9.69
N LYS A 53 1.74 -9.70 10.68
CA LYS A 53 0.40 -9.31 11.11
C LYS A 53 -0.30 -8.47 10.05
N ALA A 54 0.43 -7.56 9.40
CA ALA A 54 -0.14 -6.75 8.32
C ALA A 54 -0.61 -7.62 7.16
N GLU A 55 0.19 -8.62 6.78
CA GLU A 55 -0.20 -9.58 5.74
C GLU A 55 -1.45 -10.36 6.16
N ALA A 56 -1.46 -10.95 7.36
CA ALA A 56 -2.54 -11.81 7.81
C ALA A 56 -3.86 -11.05 8.01
N ALA A 57 -3.80 -9.84 8.58
CA ALA A 57 -5.00 -9.09 8.96
C ALA A 57 -5.50 -8.13 7.89
N GLN A 58 -4.61 -7.60 7.04
CA GLN A 58 -5.00 -6.60 6.02
C GLN A 58 -4.85 -7.16 4.60
N TRP A 59 -3.66 -7.53 4.19
CA TRP A 59 -3.43 -7.88 2.79
C TRP A 59 -4.28 -9.07 2.35
N ARG A 60 -4.32 -10.14 3.13
CA ARG A 60 -5.09 -11.36 2.80
C ARG A 60 -6.59 -11.14 2.86
N ASN A 61 -7.05 -10.15 3.62
CA ASN A 61 -8.46 -9.81 3.74
C ASN A 61 -8.94 -8.76 2.73
N VAL A 62 -8.03 -8.12 2.00
CA VAL A 62 -8.38 -7.06 1.05
C VAL A 62 -8.01 -7.42 -0.38
N TRP A 63 -6.74 -7.74 -0.64
CA TRP A 63 -6.23 -7.89 -2.01
C TRP A 63 -6.98 -8.93 -2.85
N PRO A 64 -7.32 -10.12 -2.31
CA PRO A 64 -8.08 -11.11 -3.12
C PRO A 64 -9.51 -10.69 -3.41
N HIS A 65 -10.02 -9.66 -2.77
CA HIS A 65 -11.45 -9.31 -2.82
C HIS A 65 -11.75 -8.03 -3.60
N ILE A 66 -10.74 -7.39 -4.16
CA ILE A 66 -10.88 -6.16 -4.94
C ILE A 66 -10.28 -6.34 -6.34
N ASP A 67 -10.64 -5.46 -7.26
CA ASP A 67 -10.07 -5.40 -8.58
C ASP A 67 -9.61 -3.98 -8.92
N ALA A 68 -8.85 -3.86 -10.00
CA ALA A 68 -8.49 -2.58 -10.62
C ALA A 68 -7.85 -1.59 -9.64
N PHE A 69 -7.07 -2.10 -8.68
CA PHE A 69 -6.34 -1.23 -7.76
C PHE A 69 -5.29 -0.44 -8.52
N ARG A 70 -5.36 0.88 -8.41
CA ARG A 70 -4.38 1.77 -9.06
C ARG A 70 -4.24 3.06 -8.29
N TRP A 71 -3.04 3.63 -8.33
CA TRP A 71 -2.79 4.94 -7.75
C TRP A 71 -3.14 6.04 -8.76
N ARG A 72 -3.75 7.11 -8.27
CA ARG A 72 -3.89 8.32 -9.09
C ARG A 72 -2.50 8.91 -9.35
N PRO A 73 -2.29 9.63 -10.48
CA PRO A 73 -0.96 10.11 -10.85
C PRO A 73 -0.31 11.09 -9.86
N ASP A 74 -1.10 11.82 -9.08
CA ASP A 74 -0.59 12.81 -8.12
C ASP A 74 -0.11 12.09 -6.84
N ILE A 75 1.12 11.64 -6.87
CA ILE A 75 1.79 10.99 -5.72
C ILE A 75 2.80 11.99 -5.17
N ARG A 76 2.69 12.31 -3.89
CA ARG A 76 3.53 13.30 -3.22
C ARG A 76 4.40 12.65 -2.16
N ALA A 77 5.55 13.26 -1.87
CA ALA A 77 6.46 12.76 -0.85
C ALA A 77 7.15 13.91 -0.14
N ILE A 78 7.44 13.70 1.14
CA ILE A 78 8.28 14.56 1.96
C ILE A 78 9.47 13.70 2.39
N VAL A 79 10.69 14.18 2.11
CA VAL A 79 11.92 13.45 2.40
C VAL A 79 12.70 14.20 3.47
N SER A 80 13.23 13.47 4.46
CA SER A 80 14.04 14.06 5.54
C SER A 80 15.35 14.65 5.01
N ALA A 81 15.93 15.58 5.76
CA ALA A 81 17.17 16.24 5.36
C ALA A 81 18.32 15.26 5.18
N ASP A 82 18.39 14.21 6.00
CA ASP A 82 19.41 13.16 5.88
C ASP A 82 19.09 12.14 4.81
N ARG A 83 17.92 12.23 4.18
CA ARG A 83 17.47 11.34 3.12
C ARG A 83 17.31 9.87 3.55
N LEU A 84 17.08 9.62 4.84
CA LEU A 84 16.93 8.27 5.39
C LEU A 84 15.50 7.92 5.74
N THR A 85 14.60 8.90 5.80
CA THR A 85 13.17 8.69 5.99
C THR A 85 12.36 9.52 5.02
N ALA A 86 11.17 9.06 4.72
CA ALA A 86 10.24 9.78 3.85
C ALA A 86 8.80 9.46 4.24
N VAL A 87 7.90 10.34 3.83
CA VAL A 87 6.46 10.10 3.91
C VAL A 87 5.89 10.28 2.51
N GLY A 88 5.22 9.25 2.00
CA GLY A 88 4.51 9.31 0.73
C GLY A 88 3.00 9.40 0.94
N MET A 89 2.33 10.12 0.05
CA MET A 89 0.88 10.32 0.11
C MET A 89 0.30 10.11 -1.28
N ALA A 90 -0.75 9.31 -1.36
CA ALA A 90 -1.38 9.00 -2.64
C ALA A 90 -2.86 8.68 -2.45
N ILE A 91 -3.61 8.84 -3.53
CA ILE A 91 -5.02 8.45 -3.59
C ILE A 91 -5.10 7.25 -4.54
N PHE A 92 -5.85 6.23 -4.13
CA PHE A 92 -6.07 5.07 -4.98
C PHE A 92 -7.53 4.96 -5.41
N ASP A 93 -7.72 4.33 -6.55
CA ASP A 93 -9.02 3.84 -6.99
C ASP A 93 -8.97 2.33 -7.03
N SER A 94 -10.09 1.70 -6.79
CA SER A 94 -10.26 0.26 -6.92
C SER A 94 -11.73 -0.07 -7.12
N THR A 95 -12.01 -1.33 -7.40
CA THR A 95 -13.36 -1.84 -7.49
C THR A 95 -13.58 -2.82 -6.36
N GLY A 96 -14.60 -2.59 -5.56
CA GLY A 96 -15.07 -3.52 -4.54
C GLY A 96 -16.33 -4.23 -5.01
N TYR A 97 -16.77 -5.23 -4.24
CA TYR A 97 -17.93 -6.05 -4.58
C TYR A 97 -18.80 -6.26 -3.35
N THR A 98 -20.13 -6.11 -3.54
CA THR A 98 -21.11 -6.46 -2.52
C THR A 98 -21.16 -7.98 -2.34
N PRO A 99 -21.84 -8.50 -1.30
CA PRO A 99 -21.97 -9.94 -1.10
C PRO A 99 -22.56 -10.69 -2.31
N ASP A 100 -23.44 -10.05 -3.08
CA ASP A 100 -24.02 -10.65 -4.29
C ASP A 100 -23.17 -10.47 -5.56
N GLY A 101 -21.98 -9.86 -5.42
CA GLY A 101 -21.07 -9.67 -6.53
C GLY A 101 -21.25 -8.39 -7.33
N THR A 102 -22.07 -7.45 -6.87
CA THR A 102 -22.25 -6.17 -7.55
C THR A 102 -21.03 -5.28 -7.32
N PRO A 103 -20.40 -4.76 -8.42
CA PRO A 103 -19.23 -3.90 -8.27
C PRO A 103 -19.62 -2.50 -7.80
N TYR A 104 -18.71 -1.87 -7.03
CA TYR A 104 -18.81 -0.48 -6.65
C TYR A 104 -17.43 0.19 -6.62
N PRO A 105 -17.35 1.53 -6.83
CA PRO A 105 -16.10 2.26 -6.71
C PRO A 105 -15.59 2.22 -5.26
N ARG A 106 -14.31 1.92 -5.10
CA ARG A 106 -13.68 1.80 -3.77
C ARG A 106 -12.41 2.67 -3.71
N PRO A 107 -12.57 4.01 -3.68
CA PRO A 107 -11.44 4.92 -3.56
C PRO A 107 -11.00 5.09 -2.12
N GLY A 108 -9.74 5.46 -1.95
CA GLY A 108 -9.19 5.71 -0.63
C GLY A 108 -7.92 6.54 -0.67
N ARG A 109 -7.39 6.81 0.52
CA ARG A 109 -6.16 7.58 0.73
C ARG A 109 -5.14 6.70 1.42
N ALA A 110 -3.87 6.94 1.09
CA ALA A 110 -2.77 6.26 1.75
C ALA A 110 -1.73 7.27 2.20
N THR A 111 -1.24 7.08 3.41
CA THR A 111 -0.03 7.70 3.92
C THR A 111 0.93 6.57 4.27
N VAL A 112 2.15 6.63 3.74
CA VAL A 112 3.15 5.59 3.93
C VAL A 112 4.44 6.23 4.41
N ALA A 113 4.97 5.75 5.53
CA ALA A 113 6.27 6.16 6.02
C ALA A 113 7.33 5.16 5.57
N PHE A 114 8.49 5.69 5.18
CA PHE A 114 9.58 4.91 4.60
C PHE A 114 10.86 5.10 5.39
N THR A 115 11.69 4.08 5.38
CA THR A 115 13.02 4.09 5.97
C THR A 115 14.02 3.40 5.05
N ARG A 116 15.30 3.75 5.19
CA ARG A 116 16.42 3.07 4.54
C ARG A 116 17.70 3.38 5.29
N ARG A 117 18.74 2.57 5.07
CA ARG A 117 20.00 2.70 5.80
C ARG A 117 20.90 3.80 5.26
N LYS A 118 20.87 4.03 3.94
CA LYS A 118 21.67 5.07 3.29
C LYS A 118 20.94 5.60 2.07
N PRO A 119 21.24 6.85 1.65
CA PRO A 119 20.68 7.39 0.42
C PRO A 119 20.99 6.48 -0.77
N GLY A 120 19.99 6.29 -1.65
CA GLY A 120 20.12 5.41 -2.81
C GLY A 120 19.65 3.98 -2.57
N ASP A 121 19.61 3.51 -1.32
CA ASP A 121 19.01 2.21 -1.01
C ASP A 121 17.52 2.21 -1.33
N PRO A 122 16.93 1.05 -1.61
CA PRO A 122 15.49 0.95 -1.76
C PRO A 122 14.75 1.41 -0.51
N TRP A 123 13.66 2.15 -0.70
CA TRP A 123 12.78 2.51 0.38
C TRP A 123 12.01 1.29 0.88
N LEU A 124 11.97 1.11 2.20
CA LEU A 124 11.11 0.11 2.84
C LEU A 124 10.02 0.83 3.61
N ALA A 125 8.77 0.43 3.42
CA ALA A 125 7.66 0.98 4.19
C ALA A 125 7.70 0.42 5.61
N ASN A 126 7.76 1.31 6.61
CA ASN A 126 7.68 0.93 8.02
C ASN A 126 6.38 1.35 8.69
N HIS A 127 5.53 2.08 7.97
CA HIS A 127 4.17 2.38 8.42
C HIS A 127 3.28 2.62 7.21
N THR A 128 2.06 2.12 7.27
CA THR A 128 1.02 2.45 6.30
C THR A 128 -0.26 2.80 7.04
N HIS A 129 -0.98 3.78 6.53
CA HIS A 129 -2.32 4.11 6.97
C HIS A 129 -3.18 4.28 5.74
N MET A 130 -4.12 3.38 5.55
CA MET A 130 -5.07 3.42 4.44
C MET A 130 -6.45 3.73 4.99
N SER A 131 -7.15 4.67 4.35
CA SER A 131 -8.51 5.03 4.71
C SER A 131 -9.37 5.11 3.47
N LEU A 132 -10.56 4.55 3.52
CA LEU A 132 -11.52 4.66 2.43
C LEU A 132 -12.21 6.02 2.46
N PHE A 133 -12.70 6.47 1.31
CA PHE A 133 -13.54 7.65 1.24
C PHE A 133 -14.84 7.38 2.01
N ARG A 134 -15.48 8.46 2.45
CA ARG A 134 -16.72 8.38 3.22
C ARG A 134 -17.76 7.55 2.48
N ASP A 135 -18.49 6.73 3.23
CA ASP A 135 -19.57 5.87 2.75
C ASP A 135 -19.14 4.72 1.84
N VAL A 136 -17.84 4.54 1.61
CA VAL A 136 -17.34 3.36 0.90
C VAL A 136 -17.36 2.17 1.86
N PRO A 137 -17.99 1.03 1.48
CA PRO A 137 -17.99 -0.15 2.34
C PRO A 137 -16.58 -0.64 2.64
N THR A 138 -16.30 -0.95 3.91
CA THR A 138 -14.97 -1.40 4.32
C THR A 138 -14.64 -2.79 3.79
N ARG A 139 -15.65 -3.64 3.60
CA ARG A 139 -15.45 -5.01 3.14
C ARG A 139 -15.90 -5.19 1.69
N SER A 140 -15.04 -5.83 0.90
CA SER A 140 -15.34 -6.24 -0.46
C SER A 140 -15.40 -7.77 -0.53
N HIS A 141 -16.26 -8.33 -1.40
CA HIS A 141 -16.66 -9.72 -1.33
C HIS A 141 -16.23 -10.60 -2.52
N LYS A 142 -15.51 -10.06 -3.50
CA LYS A 142 -15.00 -10.90 -4.57
C LYS A 142 -13.81 -11.73 -4.08
N GLY A 143 -13.69 -12.97 -4.55
CA GLY A 143 -12.53 -13.81 -4.27
C GLY A 143 -11.62 -13.92 -5.48
N LYS A 144 -10.31 -13.73 -5.30
CA LYS A 144 -9.30 -13.98 -6.31
C LYS A 144 -8.27 -14.96 -5.75
N PRO A 145 -7.72 -15.86 -6.60
CA PRO A 145 -6.71 -16.78 -6.11
C PRO A 145 -5.43 -16.05 -5.76
N GLU A 146 -4.76 -16.57 -4.74
CA GLU A 146 -3.42 -16.10 -4.38
C GLU A 146 -2.44 -16.47 -5.50
N LYS A 147 -1.47 -15.58 -5.78
CA LYS A 147 -0.39 -15.88 -6.69
C LYS A 147 0.54 -16.93 -6.05
N VAL A 148 0.75 -18.01 -6.78
CA VAL A 148 1.68 -19.07 -6.37
C VAL A 148 3.02 -18.79 -7.04
N THR A 149 4.08 -18.62 -6.24
CA THR A 149 5.44 -18.33 -6.73
C THR A 149 6.30 -19.57 -6.68
#